data_9190c71c247d5ea97737f82ad26a1dbe
#
_entry.id   9190c71c247d5ea97737f82ad26a1dbe
#
_cell.length_a   1.000
_cell.length_b   1.000
_cell.length_c   1.000
_cell.angle_alpha   90.00
_cell.angle_beta   90.00
_cell.angle_gamma   90.00
#
_symmetry.space_group_name_H-M   'P 1'
#
loop_
_entity.id
_entity.type
_entity.pdbx_description
1 polymer ?
#
loop_
_entity_poly.entity_id
_entity_poly.type
_entity_poly.pdbx_seq_one_letter_code
_entity_poly.pdbx_strand_id
1 'polypeptide(L)'
;MTPKERILAILNRQPVDRLPVDLWHTPEIAAALRNHVQVADDFAMWRALGLDKIVWDFMDYRTEAGERAGGQSGAGAESGGSRTMWGVPLQDIQAGEAHYAEFGSAPLADFNTPASLDEYAWWPKVERFDYDAAVTLAQKASPQFAVIGPWVSLY
;
A
#
# COMPACT_ATOMS: atom_id res chain seq x y z
N MET A 1 8.29 20.54 15.17
CA MET A 1 8.80 19.63 14.11
C MET A 1 7.65 19.25 13.19
N THR A 2 7.89 19.16 11.88
CA THR A 2 6.94 18.57 10.95
C THR A 2 6.84 17.05 11.15
N PRO A 3 5.78 16.38 10.64
CA PRO A 3 5.68 14.92 10.66
C PRO A 3 6.94 14.22 10.13
N LYS A 4 7.43 14.67 8.97
CA LYS A 4 8.65 14.12 8.35
C LYS A 4 9.89 14.30 9.22
N GLU A 5 10.12 15.52 9.73
CA GLU A 5 11.27 15.81 10.58
C GLU A 5 11.26 14.94 11.85
N ARG A 6 10.09 14.70 12.43
CA ARG A 6 9.94 13.89 13.64
C ARG A 6 10.30 12.42 13.38
N ILE A 7 9.80 11.85 12.28
CA ILE A 7 10.16 10.48 11.87
C ILE A 7 11.68 10.37 11.60
N LEU A 8 12.25 11.32 10.82
CA LEU A 8 13.67 11.31 10.52
C LEU A 8 14.55 11.50 11.76
N ALA A 9 14.13 12.33 12.72
CA ALA A 9 14.85 12.53 13.96
C ALA A 9 14.93 11.21 14.77
N ILE A 10 13.82 10.47 14.87
CA ILE A 10 13.82 9.16 15.55
C ILE A 10 14.73 8.16 14.84
N LEU A 11 14.66 8.06 13.52
CA LEU A 11 15.54 7.17 12.75
C LEU A 11 17.02 7.52 12.98
N ASN A 12 17.35 8.79 13.16
CA ASN A 12 18.68 9.29 13.46
C ASN A 12 19.00 9.35 14.96
N ARG A 13 18.14 8.80 15.84
CA ARG A 13 18.29 8.79 17.30
C ARG A 13 18.45 10.19 17.89
N GLN A 14 17.77 11.18 17.32
CA GLN A 14 17.76 12.56 17.78
C GLN A 14 16.52 12.81 18.65
N PRO A 15 16.60 13.79 19.59
CA PRO A 15 15.45 14.19 20.37
C PRO A 15 14.28 14.68 19.50
N VAL A 16 13.07 14.39 19.94
CA VAL A 16 11.82 14.81 19.29
C VAL A 16 10.96 15.62 20.27
N ASP A 17 10.10 16.48 19.74
CA ASP A 17 9.16 17.29 20.51
C ASP A 17 8.01 16.45 21.11
N ARG A 18 7.63 15.34 20.47
CA ARG A 18 6.70 14.31 20.93
C ARG A 18 6.93 13.00 20.21
N LEU A 19 6.40 11.90 20.70
CA LEU A 19 6.39 10.65 19.96
C LEU A 19 5.56 10.78 18.68
N PRO A 20 6.04 10.28 17.53
CA PRO A 20 5.24 10.26 16.33
C PRO A 20 4.06 9.30 16.47
N VAL A 21 2.97 9.65 15.81
CA VAL A 21 1.73 8.87 15.77
C VAL A 21 1.40 8.59 14.32
N ASP A 22 1.34 7.32 13.96
CA ASP A 22 0.82 6.85 12.67
C ASP A 22 -0.49 6.09 12.88
N LEU A 23 -1.34 6.08 11.87
CA LEU A 23 -2.63 5.40 11.90
C LEU A 23 -2.80 4.56 10.65
N TRP A 24 -3.00 3.26 10.87
CA TRP A 24 -3.45 2.32 9.83
C TRP A 24 -4.96 2.16 9.93
N HIS A 25 -5.66 2.20 8.83
CA HIS A 25 -7.11 2.18 8.78
C HIS A 25 -7.61 1.54 7.49
N THR A 26 -8.84 1.06 7.51
CA THR A 26 -9.55 0.63 6.30
C THR A 26 -10.10 1.83 5.52
N PRO A 27 -10.51 1.67 4.25
CA PRO A 27 -11.13 2.74 3.47
C PRO A 27 -12.38 3.34 4.12
N GLU A 28 -13.19 2.54 4.79
CA GLU A 28 -14.41 2.96 5.48
C GLU A 28 -14.07 3.89 6.65
N ILE A 29 -13.06 3.51 7.44
CA ILE A 29 -12.56 4.35 8.54
C ILE A 29 -11.95 5.65 8.00
N ALA A 30 -11.19 5.58 6.90
CA ALA A 30 -10.66 6.79 6.26
C ALA A 30 -11.79 7.72 5.82
N ALA A 31 -12.85 7.19 5.20
CA ALA A 31 -14.02 7.97 4.81
C ALA A 31 -14.72 8.62 6.03
N ALA A 32 -14.93 7.86 7.10
CA ALA A 32 -15.51 8.38 8.33
C ALA A 32 -14.65 9.48 8.97
N LEU A 33 -13.32 9.30 9.00
CA LEU A 33 -12.40 10.30 9.54
C LEU A 33 -12.36 11.57 8.68
N ARG A 34 -12.32 11.46 7.35
CA ARG A 34 -12.41 12.63 6.45
C ARG A 34 -13.69 13.42 6.68
N ASN A 35 -14.82 12.72 6.81
CA ASN A 35 -16.10 13.34 7.10
C ASN A 35 -16.10 14.03 8.48
N HIS A 36 -15.52 13.38 9.51
CA HIS A 36 -15.43 13.93 10.85
C HIS A 36 -14.63 15.24 10.89
N VAL A 37 -13.48 15.28 10.20
CA VAL A 37 -12.64 16.49 10.15
C VAL A 37 -12.97 17.41 8.98
N GLN A 38 -14.01 17.10 8.20
CA GLN A 38 -14.54 17.89 7.09
C GLN A 38 -13.50 18.24 6.01
N VAL A 39 -12.76 17.25 5.55
CA VAL A 39 -11.75 17.39 4.50
C VAL A 39 -11.99 16.42 3.34
N ALA A 40 -11.44 16.74 2.17
CA ALA A 40 -11.69 15.98 0.95
C ALA A 40 -10.70 14.83 0.72
N ASP A 41 -9.49 14.91 1.25
CA ASP A 41 -8.43 13.93 0.96
C ASP A 41 -7.67 13.49 2.22
N ASP A 42 -6.95 12.38 2.11
CA ASP A 42 -6.23 11.78 3.22
C ASP A 42 -5.07 12.64 3.73
N PHE A 43 -4.37 13.37 2.87
CA PHE A 43 -3.29 14.26 3.30
C PHE A 43 -3.82 15.39 4.19
N ALA A 44 -4.98 15.94 3.84
CA ALA A 44 -5.65 16.94 4.67
C ALA A 44 -6.15 16.33 5.99
N MET A 45 -6.67 15.10 5.94
CA MET A 45 -7.11 14.36 7.12
C MET A 45 -5.94 14.09 8.07
N TRP A 46 -4.82 13.60 7.59
CA TRP A 46 -3.66 13.32 8.43
C TRP A 46 -3.13 14.59 9.11
N ARG A 47 -3.13 15.72 8.37
CA ARG A 47 -2.79 17.04 8.95
C ARG A 47 -3.76 17.47 10.04
N ALA A 48 -5.05 17.38 9.76
CA ALA A 48 -6.10 17.80 10.71
C ALA A 48 -6.09 16.97 12.00
N LEU A 49 -5.77 15.67 11.88
CA LEU A 49 -5.64 14.76 13.02
C LEU A 49 -4.26 14.83 13.70
N GLY A 50 -3.31 15.62 13.17
CA GLY A 50 -1.96 15.73 13.72
C GLY A 50 -1.13 14.46 13.62
N LEU A 51 -1.41 13.61 12.61
CA LEU A 51 -0.70 12.36 12.39
C LEU A 51 0.67 12.59 11.75
N ASP A 52 1.63 11.75 12.15
CA ASP A 52 2.98 11.69 11.58
C ASP A 52 3.07 10.55 10.57
N LYS A 53 2.10 10.52 9.65
CA LYS A 53 1.92 9.43 8.69
C LYS A 53 3.22 9.09 7.96
N ILE A 54 3.59 7.82 7.96
CA ILE A 54 4.55 7.27 7.02
C ILE A 54 3.78 6.85 5.77
N VAL A 55 4.04 7.52 4.67
CA VAL A 55 3.38 7.23 3.39
C VAL A 55 4.11 6.09 2.72
N TRP A 56 3.42 4.96 2.60
CA TRP A 56 3.91 3.80 1.85
C TRP A 56 3.58 3.98 0.39
N ASP A 57 4.59 3.99 -0.45
CA ASP A 57 4.44 4.04 -1.89
C ASP A 57 4.48 2.62 -2.46
N PHE A 58 3.30 2.00 -2.50
CA PHE A 58 3.13 0.72 -3.16
C PHE A 58 2.90 0.96 -4.64
N MET A 59 3.92 0.75 -5.45
CA MET A 59 3.81 0.91 -6.90
C MET A 59 2.69 0.04 -7.46
N ASP A 60 1.81 0.63 -8.24
CA ASP A 60 0.78 -0.11 -8.96
C ASP A 60 1.41 -1.04 -9.99
N TYR A 61 0.86 -2.25 -10.11
CA TYR A 61 1.28 -3.24 -11.09
C TYR A 61 0.13 -3.56 -12.05
N ARG A 62 0.42 -3.62 -13.34
CA ARG A 62 -0.57 -3.98 -14.35
C ARG A 62 -0.30 -5.38 -14.90
N THR A 63 -1.36 -6.19 -14.93
CA THR A 63 -1.33 -7.55 -15.52
C THR A 63 -1.15 -7.49 -17.03
N GLU A 64 -1.01 -8.66 -17.69
CA GLU A 64 -0.97 -8.73 -19.16
C GLU A 64 -2.24 -8.21 -19.82
N ALA A 65 -3.37 -8.41 -19.18
CA ALA A 65 -4.65 -7.88 -19.64
C ALA A 65 -4.82 -6.37 -19.40
N GLY A 66 -3.81 -5.70 -18.78
CA GLY A 66 -3.87 -4.27 -18.45
C GLY A 66 -4.64 -3.97 -17.17
N GLU A 67 -5.14 -4.98 -16.46
CA GLU A 67 -5.83 -4.82 -15.19
C GLU A 67 -4.85 -4.46 -14.08
N ARG A 68 -5.30 -3.67 -13.10
CA ARG A 68 -4.52 -3.41 -11.89
C ARG A 68 -4.46 -4.66 -11.02
N ALA A 69 -3.27 -5.07 -10.61
CA ALA A 69 -3.12 -6.15 -9.64
C ALA A 69 -3.59 -5.69 -8.26
N GLY A 70 -4.30 -6.56 -7.55
CA GLY A 70 -4.78 -6.30 -6.19
C GLY A 70 -3.74 -6.63 -5.13
N GLY A 71 -4.07 -6.31 -3.86
CA GLY A 71 -3.32 -6.81 -2.69
C GLY A 71 -1.99 -6.13 -2.38
N GLN A 72 -1.60 -5.07 -3.09
CA GLN A 72 -0.33 -4.39 -2.86
C GLN A 72 -0.40 -3.17 -1.94
N SER A 73 -1.53 -2.57 -1.75
CA SER A 73 -1.69 -1.42 -0.87
C SER A 73 -2.12 -1.85 0.53
N GLY A 74 -1.19 -1.80 1.46
CA GLY A 74 -1.45 -2.03 2.89
C GLY A 74 -2.33 -0.96 3.57
N ALA A 75 -2.77 0.04 2.83
CA ALA A 75 -3.72 1.05 3.29
C ALA A 75 -5.00 0.89 2.46
N GLY A 76 -5.90 0.03 2.96
CA GLY A 76 -7.21 -0.19 2.37
C GLY A 76 -7.08 -0.67 0.92
N ALA A 77 -7.06 -1.97 0.74
CA ALA A 77 -7.21 -2.54 -0.58
C ALA A 77 -8.53 -2.05 -1.17
N GLU A 78 -8.51 -0.93 -1.87
CA GLU A 78 -9.42 -0.80 -2.98
C GLU A 78 -9.00 -1.93 -3.92
N SER A 79 -9.63 -3.07 -3.72
CA SER A 79 -9.37 -4.31 -4.42
C SER A 79 -9.79 -4.15 -5.88
N GLY A 80 -8.97 -3.42 -6.63
CA GLY A 80 -9.22 -3.24 -8.06
C GLY A 80 -8.90 -4.49 -8.87
N GLY A 81 -8.20 -5.48 -8.33
CA GLY A 81 -7.77 -6.63 -9.07
C GLY A 81 -8.22 -7.97 -8.46
N SER A 82 -8.61 -8.91 -9.31
CA SER A 82 -8.96 -10.27 -8.91
C SER A 82 -7.76 -11.14 -8.52
N ARG A 83 -6.52 -10.65 -8.74
CA ARG A 83 -5.26 -11.36 -8.47
C ARG A 83 -4.17 -10.39 -8.05
N THR A 84 -3.23 -10.89 -7.26
CA THR A 84 -1.97 -10.18 -6.97
C THR A 84 -1.05 -10.15 -8.20
N MET A 85 0.04 -9.39 -8.15
CA MET A 85 1.06 -9.41 -9.19
C MET A 85 1.74 -10.78 -9.35
N TRP A 86 1.68 -11.61 -8.31
CA TRP A 86 2.18 -13.00 -8.31
C TRP A 86 1.14 -13.99 -8.80
N GLY A 87 0.00 -13.55 -9.33
CA GLY A 87 -1.06 -14.42 -9.81
C GLY A 87 -1.91 -15.08 -8.73
N VAL A 88 -1.70 -14.77 -7.45
CA VAL A 88 -2.53 -15.29 -6.36
C VAL A 88 -3.93 -14.73 -6.49
N PRO A 89 -4.98 -15.57 -6.62
CA PRO A 89 -6.36 -15.10 -6.65
C PRO A 89 -6.71 -14.40 -5.33
N LEU A 90 -7.50 -13.34 -5.43
CA LEU A 90 -8.03 -12.62 -4.27
C LEU A 90 -9.52 -12.92 -4.14
N GLN A 91 -9.95 -13.10 -2.90
CA GLN A 91 -11.34 -13.31 -2.52
C GLN A 91 -11.76 -12.15 -1.62
N ASP A 92 -12.91 -11.55 -1.91
CA ASP A 92 -13.50 -10.53 -1.07
C ASP A 92 -14.17 -11.18 0.14
N ILE A 93 -13.70 -10.83 1.34
CA ILE A 93 -14.26 -11.32 2.59
C ILE A 93 -14.97 -10.17 3.30
N GLN A 94 -16.23 -10.39 3.62
CA GLN A 94 -16.99 -9.45 4.42
C GLN A 94 -16.83 -9.75 5.91
N ALA A 95 -16.48 -8.73 6.70
CA ALA A 95 -16.38 -8.78 8.14
C ALA A 95 -17.19 -7.63 8.76
N GLY A 96 -18.44 -7.88 9.12
CA GLY A 96 -19.36 -6.84 9.52
C GLY A 96 -19.67 -5.89 8.36
N GLU A 97 -19.40 -4.59 8.54
CA GLU A 97 -19.54 -3.57 7.48
C GLU A 97 -18.27 -3.37 6.66
N ALA A 98 -17.17 -4.00 7.05
CA ALA A 98 -15.89 -3.88 6.36
C ALA A 98 -15.68 -5.02 5.34
N HIS A 99 -14.95 -4.71 4.28
CA HIS A 99 -14.52 -5.66 3.26
C HIS A 99 -13.01 -5.69 3.19
N TYR A 100 -12.42 -6.87 3.01
CA TYR A 100 -10.99 -7.01 2.77
C TYR A 100 -10.71 -8.16 1.80
N ALA A 101 -9.60 -8.02 1.07
CA ALA A 101 -9.14 -9.06 0.15
C ALA A 101 -8.33 -10.11 0.93
N GLU A 102 -8.71 -11.38 0.79
CA GLU A 102 -8.00 -12.53 1.32
C GLU A 102 -7.34 -13.31 0.17
N PHE A 103 -6.22 -13.96 0.44
CA PHE A 103 -5.55 -14.81 -0.55
C PHE A 103 -6.34 -16.10 -0.75
N GLY A 104 -6.56 -16.44 -2.02
CA GLY A 104 -7.20 -17.69 -2.43
C GLY A 104 -6.20 -18.85 -2.50
N SER A 105 -6.29 -19.63 -3.60
CA SER A 105 -5.42 -20.78 -3.80
C SER A 105 -3.95 -20.38 -4.01
N ALA A 106 -3.03 -21.28 -3.67
CA ALA A 106 -1.61 -21.12 -3.92
C ALA A 106 -1.28 -21.46 -5.39
N PRO A 107 -0.94 -20.51 -6.25
CA PRO A 107 -0.80 -20.74 -7.68
C PRO A 107 0.42 -21.61 -8.04
N LEU A 108 1.39 -21.75 -7.13
CA LEU A 108 2.58 -22.58 -7.34
C LEU A 108 2.47 -23.98 -6.73
N ALA A 109 1.30 -24.36 -6.19
CA ALA A 109 1.14 -25.66 -5.52
C ALA A 109 1.43 -26.87 -6.43
N ASP A 110 1.17 -26.72 -7.73
CA ASP A 110 1.35 -27.80 -8.71
C ASP A 110 2.73 -27.78 -9.40
N PHE A 111 3.59 -26.81 -9.08
CA PHE A 111 4.93 -26.67 -9.66
C PHE A 111 5.95 -27.46 -8.82
N ASN A 112 6.20 -28.69 -9.19
CA ASN A 112 6.97 -29.66 -8.38
C ASN A 112 8.47 -29.73 -8.71
N THR A 113 8.93 -29.00 -9.73
CA THR A 113 10.34 -28.97 -10.14
C THR A 113 10.80 -27.55 -10.43
N PRO A 114 12.09 -27.21 -10.25
CA PRO A 114 12.60 -25.89 -10.65
C PRO A 114 12.33 -25.55 -12.12
N ALA A 115 12.42 -26.54 -13.03
CA ALA A 115 12.16 -26.33 -14.45
C ALA A 115 10.71 -25.97 -14.75
N SER A 116 9.73 -26.48 -13.98
CA SER A 116 8.33 -26.11 -14.16
C SER A 116 8.04 -24.67 -13.76
N LEU A 117 8.84 -24.08 -12.85
CA LEU A 117 8.68 -22.68 -12.47
C LEU A 117 8.99 -21.70 -13.61
N ASP A 118 9.83 -22.10 -14.58
CA ASP A 118 10.14 -21.27 -15.76
C ASP A 118 8.89 -21.07 -16.63
N GLU A 119 7.91 -21.98 -16.56
CA GLU A 119 6.63 -21.91 -17.28
C GLU A 119 5.57 -21.07 -16.56
N TYR A 120 5.87 -20.58 -15.36
CA TYR A 120 4.90 -19.79 -14.58
C TYR A 120 4.65 -18.42 -15.21
N ALA A 121 3.44 -18.23 -15.71
CA ALA A 121 3.07 -17.03 -16.49
C ALA A 121 2.98 -15.72 -15.68
N TRP A 122 2.92 -15.82 -14.35
CA TRP A 122 2.70 -14.67 -13.47
C TRP A 122 3.97 -14.14 -12.79
N TRP A 123 5.16 -14.51 -13.26
CA TRP A 123 6.36 -13.86 -12.78
C TRP A 123 6.28 -12.34 -13.03
N PRO A 124 6.44 -11.52 -11.98
CA PRO A 124 6.36 -10.07 -12.13
C PRO A 124 7.41 -9.54 -13.11
N LYS A 125 6.98 -8.59 -13.93
CA LYS A 125 7.84 -7.90 -14.92
C LYS A 125 8.00 -6.45 -14.52
N VAL A 126 9.25 -5.97 -14.48
CA VAL A 126 9.58 -4.60 -14.01
C VAL A 126 8.92 -3.52 -14.87
N GLU A 127 8.69 -3.79 -16.16
CA GLU A 127 8.07 -2.87 -17.11
C GLU A 127 6.58 -2.61 -16.84
N ARG A 128 5.97 -3.40 -15.95
CA ARG A 128 4.53 -3.32 -15.64
C ARG A 128 4.22 -2.54 -14.39
N PHE A 129 5.23 -2.04 -13.68
CA PHE A 129 5.03 -1.13 -12.56
C PHE A 129 4.75 0.28 -13.05
N ASP A 130 3.82 0.96 -12.40
CA ASP A 130 3.48 2.35 -12.68
C ASP A 130 4.42 3.28 -11.89
N TYR A 131 5.62 3.50 -12.43
CA TYR A 131 6.63 4.34 -11.82
C TYR A 131 6.23 5.82 -11.76
N ASP A 132 5.44 6.30 -12.74
CA ASP A 132 5.03 7.70 -12.80
C ASP A 132 4.03 8.00 -11.67
N ALA A 133 3.11 7.09 -11.39
CA ALA A 133 2.20 7.21 -10.26
C ALA A 133 2.96 7.23 -8.93
N ALA A 134 3.96 6.36 -8.76
CA ALA A 134 4.81 6.31 -7.57
C ALA A 134 5.58 7.61 -7.37
N VAL A 135 6.23 8.12 -8.41
CA VAL A 135 6.94 9.43 -8.36
C VAL A 135 5.98 10.56 -8.00
N THR A 136 4.79 10.57 -8.57
CA THR A 136 3.76 11.59 -8.30
C THR A 136 3.32 11.56 -6.83
N LEU A 137 3.08 10.37 -6.27
CA LEU A 137 2.73 10.19 -4.86
C LEU A 137 3.87 10.67 -3.95
N ALA A 138 5.10 10.24 -4.23
CA ALA A 138 6.27 10.62 -3.46
C ALA A 138 6.49 12.13 -3.47
N GLN A 139 6.37 12.79 -4.62
CA GLN A 139 6.47 14.25 -4.75
C GLN A 139 5.38 14.98 -3.95
N LYS A 140 4.15 14.48 -3.95
CA LYS A 140 3.04 15.05 -3.20
C LYS A 140 3.24 14.91 -1.69
N ALA A 141 3.73 13.77 -1.23
CA ALA A 141 3.86 13.42 0.19
C ALA A 141 5.12 14.02 0.84
N SER A 142 6.27 13.94 0.15
CA SER A 142 7.60 14.20 0.72
C SER A 142 7.84 15.59 1.29
N PRO A 143 7.11 16.67 0.93
CA PRO A 143 7.27 17.95 1.60
C PRO A 143 6.89 17.94 3.08
N GLN A 144 5.96 17.08 3.51
CA GLN A 144 5.41 17.08 4.86
C GLN A 144 5.54 15.74 5.59
N PHE A 145 5.49 14.63 4.86
CA PHE A 145 5.46 13.29 5.41
C PHE A 145 6.72 12.50 5.02
N ALA A 146 7.10 11.55 5.85
CA ALA A 146 8.08 10.55 5.47
C ALA A 146 7.46 9.61 4.42
N VAL A 147 8.22 9.32 3.37
CA VAL A 147 7.82 8.37 2.32
C VAL A 147 8.75 7.18 2.39
N ILE A 148 8.19 5.98 2.33
CA ILE A 148 8.91 4.73 2.24
C ILE A 148 8.56 4.04 0.94
N GLY A 149 9.56 3.44 0.30
CA GLY A 149 9.38 2.67 -0.92
C GLY A 149 8.61 1.37 -0.69
N PRO A 150 8.31 0.66 -1.77
CA PRO A 150 7.48 -0.53 -1.68
C PRO A 150 8.13 -1.59 -0.83
N TRP A 151 7.30 -2.21 0.00
CA TRP A 151 7.66 -3.43 0.70
C TRP A 151 7.32 -4.62 -0.20
N VAL A 152 8.31 -5.42 -0.52
CA VAL A 152 8.14 -6.67 -1.26
C VAL A 152 8.58 -7.81 -0.36
N SER A 153 7.66 -8.72 -0.08
CA SER A 153 8.00 -9.99 0.54
C SER A 153 8.56 -10.94 -0.52
N LEU A 154 9.72 -11.53 -0.25
CA LEU A 154 10.39 -12.46 -1.16
C LEU A 154 10.03 -13.93 -0.88
N TYR A 155 9.11 -14.18 0.06
CA TYR A 155 8.64 -15.51 0.47
C TYR A 155 7.20 -15.45 0.97
#